data_1ed94b123b5608354eca9f8203952e86
#
_entry.id   1ed94b123b5608354eca9f8203952e86
#
_cell.length_a   1.000
_cell.length_b   1.000
_cell.length_c   1.000
_cell.angle_alpha   90.00
_cell.angle_beta   90.00
_cell.angle_gamma   90.00
#
_symmetry.space_group_name_H-M   'P 1'
#
loop_
_entity.id
_entity.type
_entity.pdbx_description
1 polymer ?
#
loop_
_entity_poly.entity_id
_entity_poly.type
_entity_poly.pdbx_seq_one_letter_code
_entity_poly.pdbx_strand_id
1 'polypeptide(L)'
;MKKWIVSVILLVVSLGTLAATNAMQLVNDAKKQINVTIGYDPAYRKMAFPMGDVPLHTGVCTDVVIRAYRHQQIDLQKLVNQDMKKAWSSYPKLWGLKSTDTNIDHRRVPNLETFFQRHAKSLSLTDITSFKAGDIVTWRLPRNLPHIGIISDKKTPAGIPLVIHNIGAGTQEEDILFKYKMIGHYRY
;
A
#
# COMPACT_ATOMS: atom_id res chain seq x y z
N MET A 1 -52.57 33.92 -21.99
CA MET A 1 -52.04 32.54 -21.97
C MET A 1 -50.60 32.58 -21.45
N LYS A 2 -50.37 32.16 -20.17
CA LYS A 2 -49.00 32.13 -19.56
C LYS A 2 -48.36 30.79 -19.86
N LYS A 3 -47.25 30.82 -20.61
CA LYS A 3 -46.41 29.61 -20.87
C LYS A 3 -45.50 29.39 -19.68
N TRP A 4 -45.62 28.24 -19.00
CA TRP A 4 -44.71 27.76 -17.97
C TRP A 4 -43.54 27.07 -18.66
N ILE A 5 -42.34 27.59 -18.46
CA ILE A 5 -41.11 26.94 -18.88
C ILE A 5 -40.65 26.07 -17.71
N VAL A 6 -40.71 24.75 -17.88
CA VAL A 6 -40.19 23.78 -16.92
C VAL A 6 -38.71 23.58 -17.25
N SER A 7 -37.84 24.17 -16.43
CA SER A 7 -36.37 23.88 -16.50
C SER A 7 -36.07 22.54 -15.85
N VAL A 8 -35.72 21.57 -16.66
CA VAL A 8 -35.19 20.29 -16.17
C VAL A 8 -33.69 20.47 -15.83
N ILE A 9 -33.40 20.49 -14.53
CA ILE A 9 -32.01 20.48 -14.05
C ILE A 9 -31.50 19.03 -14.13
N LEU A 10 -30.62 18.76 -15.09
CA LEU A 10 -29.91 17.49 -15.20
C LEU A 10 -28.82 17.46 -14.11
N LEU A 11 -29.06 16.67 -13.07
CA LEU A 11 -28.04 16.40 -12.03
C LEU A 11 -27.02 15.41 -12.59
N VAL A 12 -25.87 15.91 -13.04
CA VAL A 12 -24.74 15.06 -13.45
C VAL A 12 -24.07 14.53 -12.19
N VAL A 13 -24.42 13.30 -11.80
CA VAL A 13 -23.69 12.57 -10.77
C VAL A 13 -22.39 12.07 -11.41
N SER A 14 -21.28 12.75 -11.13
CA SER A 14 -19.97 12.26 -11.51
C SER A 14 -19.64 11.04 -10.62
N LEU A 15 -19.84 9.83 -11.15
CA LEU A 15 -19.22 8.63 -10.61
C LEU A 15 -17.70 8.80 -10.80
N GLY A 16 -16.99 9.13 -9.72
CA GLY A 16 -15.54 9.07 -9.69
C GLY A 16 -15.11 7.65 -9.95
N THR A 17 -14.67 7.35 -11.18
CA THR A 17 -13.97 6.11 -11.48
C THR A 17 -12.70 6.08 -10.63
N LEU A 18 -12.58 5.11 -9.71
CA LEU A 18 -11.27 4.78 -9.16
C LEU A 18 -10.38 4.46 -10.37
N ALA A 19 -9.35 5.26 -10.59
CA ALA A 19 -8.37 4.98 -11.63
C ALA A 19 -7.75 3.61 -11.31
N ALA A 20 -7.85 2.67 -12.26
CA ALA A 20 -7.17 1.39 -12.13
C ALA A 20 -5.67 1.63 -11.96
N THR A 21 -5.06 0.98 -10.96
CA THR A 21 -3.62 1.08 -10.74
C THR A 21 -2.85 0.59 -11.96
N ASN A 22 -1.90 1.39 -12.42
CA ASN A 22 -0.95 0.92 -13.42
C ASN A 22 0.18 0.15 -12.71
N ALA A 23 0.14 -1.18 -12.81
CA ALA A 23 1.10 -2.06 -12.12
C ALA A 23 2.56 -1.75 -12.48
N MET A 24 2.86 -1.49 -13.76
CA MET A 24 4.23 -1.14 -14.18
C MET A 24 4.66 0.23 -13.67
N GLN A 25 3.74 1.20 -13.63
CA GLN A 25 4.02 2.49 -13.03
C GLN A 25 4.30 2.36 -11.53
N LEU A 26 3.53 1.52 -10.81
CA LEU A 26 3.74 1.24 -9.38
C LEU A 26 5.14 0.68 -9.11
N VAL A 27 5.57 -0.29 -9.93
CA VAL A 27 6.93 -0.86 -9.86
C VAL A 27 8.00 0.20 -10.11
N ASN A 28 7.83 1.01 -11.17
CA ASN A 28 8.77 2.07 -11.51
C ASN A 28 8.88 3.11 -10.38
N ASP A 29 7.76 3.49 -9.77
CA ASP A 29 7.74 4.46 -8.67
C ASP A 29 8.32 3.89 -7.37
N ALA A 30 8.16 2.59 -7.13
CA ALA A 30 8.86 1.91 -6.05
C ALA A 30 10.38 1.89 -6.28
N LYS A 31 10.84 1.57 -7.50
CA LYS A 31 12.26 1.56 -7.88
C LYS A 31 12.95 2.90 -7.75
N LYS A 32 12.24 4.01 -8.01
CA LYS A 32 12.78 5.37 -7.82
C LYS A 32 13.21 5.67 -6.40
N GLN A 33 12.77 4.89 -5.42
CA GLN A 33 13.16 5.04 -4.02
C GLN A 33 14.50 4.34 -3.69
N ILE A 34 15.01 3.47 -4.58
CA ILE A 34 16.33 2.83 -4.43
C ILE A 34 17.40 3.92 -4.50
N ASN A 35 18.34 3.91 -3.55
CA ASN A 35 19.38 4.94 -3.36
C ASN A 35 18.85 6.34 -2.95
N VAL A 36 17.54 6.53 -2.82
CA VAL A 36 16.91 7.73 -2.27
C VAL A 36 16.52 7.52 -0.81
N THR A 37 15.77 6.45 -0.54
CA THR A 37 15.48 6.01 0.83
C THR A 37 16.60 5.04 1.26
N ILE A 38 17.58 5.55 1.99
CA ILE A 38 18.82 4.84 2.34
C ILE A 38 18.86 4.38 3.81
N GLY A 39 17.83 4.70 4.58
CA GLY A 39 17.74 4.34 6.00
C GLY A 39 16.39 3.74 6.38
N TYR A 40 16.35 3.19 7.61
CA TYR A 40 15.14 2.64 8.21
C TYR A 40 14.83 3.38 9.52
N ASP A 41 13.65 4.06 9.58
CA ASP A 41 13.23 4.81 10.75
C ASP A 41 11.76 4.49 11.12
N PRO A 42 11.53 3.66 12.15
CA PRO A 42 10.21 3.30 12.62
C PRO A 42 9.60 4.33 13.61
N ALA A 43 10.31 5.41 13.90
CA ALA A 43 9.86 6.40 14.89
C ALA A 43 8.49 6.98 14.52
N TYR A 44 7.67 7.19 15.54
CA TYR A 44 6.42 7.93 15.40
C TYR A 44 6.71 9.39 15.05
N ARG A 45 6.10 9.86 13.96
CA ARG A 45 6.23 11.24 13.52
C ARG A 45 4.87 11.85 13.26
N LYS A 46 4.64 13.05 13.74
CA LYS A 46 3.48 13.86 13.33
C LYS A 46 3.70 14.30 11.89
N MET A 47 2.68 14.14 11.06
CA MET A 47 2.75 14.45 9.63
C MET A 47 1.45 15.11 9.14
N ALA A 48 1.48 15.73 7.97
CA ALA A 48 0.29 16.27 7.32
C ALA A 48 -0.75 15.17 7.05
N PHE A 49 -2.00 15.57 6.90
CA PHE A 49 -3.09 14.71 6.46
C PHE A 49 -4.03 15.50 5.54
N PRO A 50 -4.37 15.01 4.34
CA PRO A 50 -3.82 13.82 3.65
C PRO A 50 -2.40 14.03 3.10
N MET A 51 -1.83 12.99 2.47
CA MET A 51 -0.56 13.02 1.74
C MET A 51 0.69 13.28 2.60
N GLY A 52 0.60 13.07 3.93
CA GLY A 52 1.75 13.22 4.84
C GLY A 52 2.82 12.16 4.60
N ASP A 53 4.09 12.54 4.70
CA ASP A 53 5.25 11.65 4.54
C ASP A 53 6.32 11.94 5.59
N VAL A 54 7.20 10.97 5.78
CA VAL A 54 8.47 11.12 6.50
C VAL A 54 9.57 11.59 5.54
N PRO A 55 10.73 12.07 6.01
CA PRO A 55 11.82 12.50 5.12
C PRO A 55 12.20 11.42 4.12
N LEU A 56 12.38 11.77 2.84
CA LEU A 56 12.58 10.82 1.74
C LEU A 56 13.80 9.91 1.89
N HIS A 57 14.86 10.39 2.57
CA HIS A 57 16.09 9.62 2.79
C HIS A 57 15.90 8.46 3.79
N THR A 58 14.75 8.41 4.47
CA THR A 58 14.42 7.36 5.45
C THR A 58 12.98 6.89 5.30
N GLY A 59 12.66 5.75 5.90
CA GLY A 59 11.31 5.18 5.89
C GLY A 59 11.31 3.77 6.46
N VAL A 60 10.13 3.15 6.45
CA VAL A 60 9.97 1.73 6.76
C VAL A 60 9.41 0.99 5.53
N CYS A 61 9.18 -0.32 5.64
CA CYS A 61 8.67 -1.14 4.53
C CYS A 61 7.35 -0.61 3.95
N THR A 62 6.45 -0.11 4.77
CA THR A 62 5.17 0.47 4.32
C THR A 62 5.34 1.77 3.56
N ASP A 63 6.35 2.59 3.88
CA ASP A 63 6.59 3.85 3.18
C ASP A 63 6.98 3.63 1.71
N VAL A 64 7.65 2.51 1.38
CA VAL A 64 7.94 2.12 -0.01
C VAL A 64 6.63 1.94 -0.79
N VAL A 65 5.66 1.23 -0.22
CA VAL A 65 4.34 0.97 -0.83
C VAL A 65 3.52 2.26 -0.91
N ILE A 66 3.44 3.01 0.19
CA ILE A 66 2.67 4.25 0.29
C ILE A 66 3.13 5.27 -0.75
N ARG A 67 4.44 5.48 -0.88
CA ARG A 67 5.03 6.42 -1.83
C ARG A 67 4.80 6.01 -3.28
N ALA A 68 4.93 4.70 -3.59
CA ALA A 68 4.67 4.20 -4.94
C ALA A 68 3.21 4.44 -5.36
N TYR A 69 2.23 4.17 -4.49
CA TYR A 69 0.82 4.46 -4.76
C TYR A 69 0.53 5.96 -4.87
N ARG A 70 1.19 6.78 -4.06
CA ARG A 70 1.00 8.24 -4.06
C ARG A 70 1.34 8.88 -5.40
N HIS A 71 2.34 8.38 -6.11
CA HIS A 71 2.68 8.84 -7.47
C HIS A 71 1.55 8.57 -8.47
N GLN A 72 0.64 7.64 -8.17
CA GLN A 72 -0.58 7.38 -8.94
C GLN A 72 -1.82 8.10 -8.37
N GLN A 73 -1.63 9.10 -7.53
CA GLN A 73 -2.70 9.86 -6.86
C GLN A 73 -3.55 8.99 -5.90
N ILE A 74 -3.02 7.86 -5.45
CA ILE A 74 -3.65 6.97 -4.48
C ILE A 74 -3.01 7.21 -3.11
N ASP A 75 -3.75 7.89 -2.22
CA ASP A 75 -3.29 8.20 -0.86
C ASP A 75 -3.73 7.11 0.13
N LEU A 76 -2.86 6.13 0.36
CA LEU A 76 -3.12 5.07 1.35
C LEU A 76 -3.30 5.60 2.78
N GLN A 77 -2.69 6.74 3.15
CA GLN A 77 -2.92 7.37 4.45
C GLN A 77 -4.40 7.72 4.62
N LYS A 78 -4.98 8.39 3.62
CA LYS A 78 -6.39 8.79 3.61
C LYS A 78 -7.31 7.58 3.52
N LEU A 79 -7.03 6.66 2.61
CA LEU A 79 -7.89 5.50 2.34
C LEU A 79 -7.96 4.55 3.54
N VAL A 80 -6.82 4.21 4.16
CA VAL A 80 -6.77 3.38 5.37
C VAL A 80 -7.51 4.07 6.51
N ASN A 81 -7.29 5.37 6.75
CA ASN A 81 -7.99 6.11 7.80
C ASN A 81 -9.51 6.09 7.61
N GLN A 82 -9.96 6.29 6.36
CA GLN A 82 -11.39 6.27 6.03
C GLN A 82 -12.03 4.89 6.22
N ASP A 83 -11.33 3.82 5.79
CA ASP A 83 -11.83 2.47 5.96
C ASP A 83 -11.81 2.02 7.43
N MET A 84 -10.75 2.36 8.18
CA MET A 84 -10.70 2.11 9.62
C MET A 84 -11.85 2.78 10.38
N LYS A 85 -12.21 4.02 10.03
CA LYS A 85 -13.37 4.72 10.63
C LYS A 85 -14.68 4.00 10.36
N LYS A 86 -14.85 3.43 9.16
CA LYS A 86 -16.07 2.71 8.76
C LYS A 86 -16.14 1.30 9.31
N ALA A 87 -14.99 0.64 9.44
CA ALA A 87 -14.88 -0.78 9.78
C ALA A 87 -13.88 -1.03 10.93
N TRP A 88 -13.94 -0.21 11.98
CA TRP A 88 -13.01 -0.26 13.10
C TRP A 88 -12.83 -1.64 13.72
N SER A 89 -13.91 -2.42 13.84
CA SER A 89 -13.88 -3.79 14.40
C SER A 89 -13.07 -4.78 13.56
N SER A 90 -12.93 -4.55 12.26
CA SER A 90 -12.17 -5.41 11.34
C SER A 90 -10.66 -5.24 11.46
N TYR A 91 -10.19 -4.13 12.01
CA TYR A 91 -8.78 -3.83 12.13
C TYR A 91 -8.16 -4.35 13.42
N PRO A 92 -6.88 -4.78 13.41
CA PRO A 92 -6.23 -5.33 14.60
C PRO A 92 -6.10 -4.29 15.72
N LYS A 93 -6.26 -4.75 16.97
CA LYS A 93 -6.19 -3.92 18.20
C LYS A 93 -4.84 -4.05 18.91
N LEU A 94 -3.75 -4.15 18.15
CA LEU A 94 -2.43 -4.49 18.67
C LEU A 94 -1.76 -3.38 19.50
N TRP A 95 -2.22 -2.13 19.37
CA TRP A 95 -1.55 -0.96 19.97
C TRP A 95 -2.39 -0.24 21.01
N GLY A 96 -3.52 -0.84 21.43
CA GLY A 96 -4.39 -0.26 22.46
C GLY A 96 -5.09 1.05 22.07
N LEU A 97 -5.09 1.40 20.77
CA LEU A 97 -5.75 2.62 20.30
C LEU A 97 -7.28 2.47 20.39
N LYS A 98 -7.94 3.54 20.78
CA LYS A 98 -9.42 3.65 20.83
C LYS A 98 -10.01 4.33 19.59
N SER A 99 -9.18 4.94 18.76
CA SER A 99 -9.55 5.65 17.53
C SER A 99 -8.43 5.56 16.50
N THR A 100 -8.73 6.00 15.28
CA THR A 100 -7.72 6.08 14.20
C THR A 100 -6.67 7.15 14.49
N ASP A 101 -5.43 6.89 14.05
CA ASP A 101 -4.32 7.83 14.09
C ASP A 101 -3.74 8.02 12.68
N THR A 102 -3.98 9.19 12.10
CA THR A 102 -3.54 9.53 10.75
C THR A 102 -2.03 9.55 10.57
N ASN A 103 -1.25 9.64 11.65
CA ASN A 103 0.21 9.70 11.60
C ASN A 103 0.85 8.31 11.44
N ILE A 104 0.17 7.22 11.85
CA ILE A 104 0.82 5.91 11.96
C ILE A 104 0.01 4.76 11.38
N ASP A 105 -1.32 4.83 11.29
CA ASP A 105 -2.15 3.68 10.94
C ASP A 105 -1.79 3.08 9.58
N HIS A 106 -1.58 3.91 8.55
CA HIS A 106 -1.15 3.50 7.22
C HIS A 106 0.29 2.95 7.16
N ARG A 107 1.12 3.26 8.17
CA ARG A 107 2.50 2.78 8.29
C ARG A 107 2.61 1.45 9.06
N ARG A 108 1.48 0.84 9.44
CA ARG A 108 1.41 -0.45 10.13
C ARG A 108 1.02 -1.56 9.17
N VAL A 109 1.92 -2.51 8.93
CA VAL A 109 1.67 -3.63 8.00
C VAL A 109 0.36 -4.38 8.32
N PRO A 110 0.00 -4.72 9.57
CA PRO A 110 -1.26 -5.39 9.85
C PRO A 110 -2.50 -4.58 9.44
N ASN A 111 -2.43 -3.26 9.48
CA ASN A 111 -3.53 -2.42 8.99
C ASN A 111 -3.60 -2.43 7.46
N LEU A 112 -2.45 -2.38 6.76
CA LEU A 112 -2.42 -2.52 5.30
C LEU A 112 -2.87 -3.90 4.84
N GLU A 113 -2.51 -4.98 5.56
CA GLU A 113 -3.04 -6.32 5.31
C GLU A 113 -4.56 -6.33 5.36
N THR A 114 -5.16 -5.76 6.42
CA THR A 114 -6.62 -5.65 6.54
C THR A 114 -7.22 -4.81 5.42
N PHE A 115 -6.61 -3.67 5.10
CA PHE A 115 -7.07 -2.80 4.01
C PHE A 115 -7.06 -3.54 2.67
N PHE A 116 -5.96 -4.18 2.30
CA PHE A 116 -5.86 -4.92 1.04
C PHE A 116 -6.77 -6.15 1.00
N GLN A 117 -6.96 -6.88 2.11
CA GLN A 117 -7.95 -7.96 2.19
C GLN A 117 -9.37 -7.49 1.88
N ARG A 118 -9.71 -6.27 2.26
CA ARG A 118 -11.04 -5.69 2.08
C ARG A 118 -11.26 -5.04 0.71
N HIS A 119 -10.21 -4.54 0.08
CA HIS A 119 -10.32 -3.66 -1.10
C HIS A 119 -9.55 -4.17 -2.32
N ALA A 120 -8.72 -5.19 -2.19
CA ALA A 120 -7.93 -5.78 -3.27
C ALA A 120 -8.34 -7.24 -3.53
N LYS A 121 -7.91 -7.79 -4.66
CA LYS A 121 -8.03 -9.21 -4.93
C LYS A 121 -6.95 -9.96 -4.15
N SER A 122 -7.35 -10.84 -3.22
CA SER A 122 -6.45 -11.80 -2.58
C SER A 122 -6.11 -12.94 -3.54
N LEU A 123 -4.82 -13.31 -3.58
CA LEU A 123 -4.26 -14.27 -4.53
C LEU A 123 -3.57 -15.44 -3.81
N SER A 124 -3.20 -16.48 -4.57
CA SER A 124 -2.46 -17.62 -4.05
C SER A 124 -1.12 -17.22 -3.46
N LEU A 125 -0.75 -17.79 -2.32
CA LEU A 125 0.54 -17.59 -1.65
C LEU A 125 1.62 -18.57 -2.15
N THR A 126 1.24 -19.62 -2.90
CA THR A 126 2.11 -20.73 -3.28
C THR A 126 2.23 -20.94 -4.78
N ASP A 127 1.24 -20.49 -5.56
CA ASP A 127 1.29 -20.58 -7.03
C ASP A 127 2.17 -19.47 -7.60
N ILE A 128 3.40 -19.84 -8.01
CA ILE A 128 4.39 -18.92 -8.58
C ILE A 128 3.86 -18.15 -9.80
N THR A 129 2.94 -18.74 -10.56
CA THR A 129 2.38 -18.11 -11.77
C THR A 129 1.39 -17.00 -11.46
N SER A 130 0.89 -16.94 -10.22
CA SER A 130 -0.06 -15.92 -9.75
C SER A 130 0.61 -14.57 -9.47
N PHE A 131 1.92 -14.56 -9.14
CA PHE A 131 2.67 -13.34 -8.81
C PHE A 131 2.97 -12.51 -10.07
N LYS A 132 2.49 -11.27 -10.08
CA LYS A 132 2.69 -10.31 -11.16
C LYS A 132 3.38 -9.05 -10.65
N ALA A 133 4.09 -8.37 -11.54
CA ALA A 133 4.65 -7.05 -11.24
C ALA A 133 3.58 -6.10 -10.70
N GLY A 134 3.88 -5.39 -9.62
CA GLY A 134 2.98 -4.47 -8.94
C GLY A 134 2.07 -5.12 -7.88
N ASP A 135 2.06 -6.44 -7.74
CA ASP A 135 1.36 -7.08 -6.62
C ASP A 135 1.99 -6.72 -5.28
N ILE A 136 1.18 -6.64 -4.25
CA ILE A 136 1.61 -6.40 -2.87
C ILE A 136 1.74 -7.74 -2.16
N VAL A 137 2.84 -7.94 -1.45
CA VAL A 137 3.08 -9.15 -0.64
C VAL A 137 3.46 -8.79 0.77
N THR A 138 3.01 -9.62 1.74
CA THR A 138 3.32 -9.43 3.15
C THR A 138 3.84 -10.73 3.77
N TRP A 139 4.71 -10.58 4.78
CA TRP A 139 5.37 -11.67 5.46
C TRP A 139 5.39 -11.50 6.98
N ARG A 140 5.79 -12.58 7.67
CA ARG A 140 6.34 -12.54 9.02
C ARG A 140 7.82 -12.90 8.96
N LEU A 141 8.67 -11.93 9.27
CA LEU A 141 10.10 -12.09 9.47
C LEU A 141 10.39 -12.83 10.80
N PRO A 142 11.65 -13.20 11.09
CA PRO A 142 12.05 -13.71 12.40
C PRO A 142 11.48 -12.85 13.54
N ARG A 143 11.14 -13.47 14.67
CA ARG A 143 10.46 -12.84 15.81
C ARG A 143 9.04 -12.33 15.48
N ASN A 144 8.41 -12.88 14.42
CA ASN A 144 7.05 -12.52 13.98
C ASN A 144 6.87 -11.04 13.57
N LEU A 145 7.95 -10.40 13.10
CA LEU A 145 7.90 -9.01 12.65
C LEU A 145 7.15 -8.90 11.32
N PRO A 146 6.10 -8.07 11.22
CA PRO A 146 5.35 -7.91 9.98
C PRO A 146 6.18 -7.12 8.94
N HIS A 147 6.09 -7.53 7.68
CA HIS A 147 6.81 -6.91 6.56
C HIS A 147 5.96 -6.88 5.31
N ILE A 148 6.23 -5.92 4.42
CA ILE A 148 5.49 -5.70 3.18
C ILE A 148 6.44 -5.25 2.06
N GLY A 149 6.11 -5.60 0.81
CA GLY A 149 6.83 -5.15 -0.37
C GLY A 149 5.97 -5.22 -1.64
N ILE A 150 6.55 -4.78 -2.74
CA ILE A 150 5.95 -4.75 -4.08
C ILE A 150 6.71 -5.74 -4.96
N ILE A 151 5.98 -6.61 -5.67
CA ILE A 151 6.57 -7.52 -6.67
C ILE A 151 7.14 -6.69 -7.82
N SER A 152 8.41 -6.93 -8.13
CA SER A 152 9.12 -6.31 -9.24
C SER A 152 8.75 -6.95 -10.58
N ASP A 153 9.07 -6.25 -11.68
CA ASP A 153 9.09 -6.77 -13.06
C ASP A 153 10.32 -7.64 -13.35
N LYS A 154 11.36 -7.59 -12.50
CA LYS A 154 12.55 -8.43 -12.61
C LYS A 154 12.38 -9.76 -11.89
N LYS A 155 13.11 -10.75 -12.39
CA LYS A 155 13.13 -12.12 -11.84
C LYS A 155 14.55 -12.61 -11.67
N THR A 156 14.73 -13.59 -10.78
CA THR A 156 15.94 -14.38 -10.69
C THR A 156 16.13 -15.25 -11.95
N PRO A 157 17.31 -15.85 -12.18
CA PRO A 157 17.50 -16.84 -13.24
C PRO A 157 16.56 -18.04 -13.14
N ALA A 158 16.08 -18.37 -11.93
CA ALA A 158 15.08 -19.43 -11.70
C ALA A 158 13.62 -18.97 -11.97
N GLY A 159 13.41 -17.74 -12.45
CA GLY A 159 12.08 -17.21 -12.77
C GLY A 159 11.29 -16.68 -11.56
N ILE A 160 11.89 -16.61 -10.36
CA ILE A 160 11.26 -16.09 -9.15
C ILE A 160 11.26 -14.55 -9.21
N PRO A 161 10.11 -13.88 -9.05
CA PRO A 161 10.06 -12.41 -9.02
C PRO A 161 10.88 -11.83 -7.87
N LEU A 162 11.62 -10.75 -8.15
CA LEU A 162 12.23 -9.93 -7.10
C LEU A 162 11.17 -9.10 -6.38
N VAL A 163 11.52 -8.58 -5.22
CA VAL A 163 10.64 -7.72 -4.42
C VAL A 163 11.33 -6.41 -4.10
N ILE A 164 10.59 -5.31 -4.21
CA ILE A 164 11.03 -3.97 -3.80
C ILE A 164 10.50 -3.70 -2.41
N HIS A 165 11.38 -3.48 -1.45
CA HIS A 165 11.05 -3.32 -0.04
C HIS A 165 12.14 -2.55 0.73
N ASN A 166 11.92 -2.28 2.03
CA ASN A 166 12.94 -1.79 2.97
C ASN A 166 12.89 -2.63 4.25
N ILE A 167 13.94 -3.40 4.51
CA ILE A 167 14.07 -4.26 5.70
C ILE A 167 15.14 -3.75 6.69
N GLY A 168 15.72 -2.58 6.43
CA GLY A 168 16.75 -1.99 7.31
C GLY A 168 17.81 -1.16 6.59
N ALA A 169 18.20 -1.57 5.39
CA ALA A 169 19.28 -0.94 4.61
C ALA A 169 18.79 0.07 3.55
N GLY A 170 17.60 0.65 3.76
CA GLY A 170 16.94 1.47 2.74
C GLY A 170 16.15 0.62 1.74
N THR A 171 15.61 1.27 0.70
CA THR A 171 14.83 0.58 -0.32
C THR A 171 15.74 -0.26 -1.23
N GLN A 172 15.44 -1.54 -1.33
CA GLN A 172 16.18 -2.54 -2.11
C GLN A 172 15.23 -3.32 -3.03
N GLU A 173 15.79 -3.91 -4.11
CA GLU A 173 15.13 -4.87 -4.98
C GLU A 173 15.85 -6.20 -4.84
N GLU A 174 15.24 -7.18 -4.15
CA GLU A 174 15.92 -8.39 -3.66
C GLU A 174 15.12 -9.67 -3.94
N ASP A 175 15.84 -10.81 -3.95
CA ASP A 175 15.26 -12.16 -4.00
C ASP A 175 14.86 -12.62 -2.59
N ILE A 176 13.67 -12.17 -2.15
CA ILE A 176 13.13 -12.52 -0.83
C ILE A 176 11.73 -13.12 -0.86
N LEU A 177 11.12 -13.29 -2.05
CA LEU A 177 9.71 -13.63 -2.18
C LEU A 177 9.32 -14.83 -1.32
N PHE A 178 10.10 -15.90 -1.34
CA PHE A 178 9.85 -17.13 -0.57
C PHE A 178 10.81 -17.33 0.60
N LYS A 179 11.58 -16.31 0.97
CA LYS A 179 12.56 -16.40 2.07
C LYS A 179 11.92 -16.45 3.45
N TYR A 180 10.71 -15.89 3.59
CA TYR A 180 10.00 -15.77 4.85
C TYR A 180 8.58 -16.30 4.75
N LYS A 181 7.92 -16.53 5.89
CA LYS A 181 6.51 -16.97 5.93
C LYS A 181 5.62 -15.89 5.32
N MET A 182 5.12 -16.13 4.12
CA MET A 182 4.16 -15.23 3.45
C MET A 182 2.80 -15.28 4.16
N ILE A 183 2.16 -14.12 4.30
CA ILE A 183 0.86 -13.92 4.96
C ILE A 183 -0.19 -13.42 3.99
N GLY A 184 0.20 -12.58 3.04
CA GLY A 184 -0.73 -12.00 2.08
C GLY A 184 -0.10 -11.79 0.71
N HIS A 185 -0.95 -11.92 -0.31
CA HIS A 185 -0.64 -11.60 -1.70
C HIS A 185 -1.87 -10.91 -2.29
N TYR A 186 -1.71 -9.66 -2.72
CA TYR A 186 -2.83 -8.80 -3.10
C TYR A 186 -2.54 -8.09 -4.43
N ARG A 187 -3.60 -7.93 -5.23
CA ARG A 187 -3.60 -7.09 -6.44
C ARG A 187 -4.67 -6.02 -6.28
N TYR A 188 -4.23 -4.76 -6.15
CA TYR A 188 -5.06 -3.60 -5.86
C TYR A 188 -5.10 -2.64 -7.05
#